data_fd9de9dde350208172ef853bb1c70ef5
#
_entry.id   fd9de9dde350208172ef853bb1c70ef5
#
_cell.length_a   1.000
_cell.length_b   1.000
_cell.length_c   1.000
_cell.angle_alpha   90.00
_cell.angle_beta   90.00
_cell.angle_gamma   90.00
#
_symmetry.space_group_name_H-M   'P 1'
#
loop_
_entity.id
_entity.type
_entity.pdbx_description
1 polymer ?
#
loop_
_entity_poly.entity_id
_entity_poly.type
_entity_poly.pdbx_seq_one_letter_code
_entity_poly.pdbx_strand_id
1 'polypeptide(L)'
;EFRRVLFRSGVIVLLLIMLIAASIRVLREYERGVVFRLGRLAHGFGARDGLSTGPGLIFLIPLIDRMVRVSLRTVVLDVSPQDIITRDNVSLKVNAVIFFRVLDATKAILAVEDYQFAITQIAQTTLRSILGQVELDELLAEREKINQKLQKIIDEQTDPWGIKISNVEVKHVDLPPEMQRVIAKQAEAKRERRAKV
;
A
#
# COMPACT_ATOMS: atom_id res chain seq x y z
N GLU A 1 9.98 15.16 60.24
CA GLU A 1 9.54 13.96 59.50
C GLU A 1 8.33 14.26 58.57
N PHE A 2 7.37 15.04 59.02
CA PHE A 2 6.15 15.37 58.29
C PHE A 2 6.40 16.03 56.89
N ARG A 3 7.39 16.92 56.77
CA ARG A 3 7.77 17.59 55.53
C ARG A 3 8.38 16.61 54.51
N ARG A 4 9.11 15.59 54.93
CA ARG A 4 9.71 14.56 54.04
C ARG A 4 8.65 13.60 53.51
N VAL A 5 7.64 13.28 54.32
CA VAL A 5 6.50 12.42 53.87
C VAL A 5 5.65 13.16 52.85
N LEU A 6 5.34 14.45 53.08
CA LEU A 6 4.61 15.29 52.13
C LEU A 6 5.34 15.47 50.80
N PHE A 7 6.67 15.64 50.85
CA PHE A 7 7.47 15.76 49.62
C PHE A 7 7.52 14.45 48.83
N ARG A 8 7.67 13.30 49.50
CA ARG A 8 7.64 11.98 48.87
C ARG A 8 6.27 11.66 48.26
N SER A 9 5.18 11.95 48.96
CA SER A 9 3.82 11.75 48.46
C SER A 9 3.53 12.68 47.27
N GLY A 10 3.99 13.92 47.28
CA GLY A 10 3.85 14.85 46.14
C GLY A 10 4.57 14.37 44.88
N VAL A 11 5.79 13.85 45.02
CA VAL A 11 6.54 13.29 43.89
C VAL A 11 5.85 12.04 43.33
N ILE A 12 5.32 11.15 44.19
CA ILE A 12 4.60 9.95 43.72
C ILE A 12 3.33 10.33 42.97
N VAL A 13 2.55 11.28 43.48
CA VAL A 13 1.34 11.78 42.82
C VAL A 13 1.66 12.41 41.47
N LEU A 14 2.71 13.19 41.36
CA LEU A 14 3.16 13.81 40.11
C LEU A 14 3.60 12.77 39.09
N LEU A 15 4.35 11.76 39.49
CA LEU A 15 4.73 10.63 38.63
C LEU A 15 3.48 9.84 38.14
N LEU A 16 2.52 9.64 39.02
CA LEU A 16 1.28 8.90 38.69
C LEU A 16 0.44 9.69 37.67
N ILE A 17 0.32 11.01 37.83
CA ILE A 17 -0.35 11.90 36.87
C ILE A 17 0.38 11.90 35.54
N MET A 18 1.71 11.97 35.54
CA MET A 18 2.51 11.91 34.32
C MET A 18 2.33 10.57 33.58
N LEU A 19 2.24 9.48 34.33
CA LEU A 19 2.04 8.13 33.80
C LEU A 19 0.64 7.97 33.19
N ILE A 20 -0.39 8.51 33.84
CA ILE A 20 -1.77 8.52 33.32
C ILE A 20 -1.85 9.39 32.04
N ALA A 21 -1.21 10.57 32.04
CA ALA A 21 -1.20 11.44 30.87
C ALA A 21 -0.47 10.78 29.67
N ALA A 22 0.59 10.02 29.91
CA ALA A 22 1.30 9.26 28.90
C ALA A 22 0.51 8.05 28.36
N SER A 23 -0.46 7.56 29.13
CA SER A 23 -1.32 6.41 28.82
C SER A 23 -2.39 6.74 27.76
N ILE A 24 -2.78 7.99 27.66
CA ILE A 24 -3.88 8.43 26.80
C ILE A 24 -3.35 8.71 25.39
N ARG A 25 -3.92 8.03 24.39
CA ARG A 25 -3.65 8.26 22.96
C ARG A 25 -4.96 8.45 22.22
N VAL A 26 -4.95 9.40 21.27
CA VAL A 26 -6.09 9.66 20.38
C VAL A 26 -5.74 9.13 18.98
N LEU A 27 -6.60 8.28 18.43
CA LEU A 27 -6.56 7.86 17.04
C LEU A 27 -7.60 8.62 16.23
N ARG A 28 -7.20 9.01 15.03
CA ARG A 28 -8.08 9.66 14.07
C ARG A 28 -9.05 8.64 13.46
N GLU A 29 -10.14 9.10 12.88
CA GLU A 29 -11.18 8.24 12.31
C GLU A 29 -10.65 7.31 11.20
N TYR A 30 -9.68 7.78 10.43
CA TYR A 30 -9.04 7.04 9.37
C TYR A 30 -7.82 6.21 9.81
N GLU A 31 -7.54 6.16 11.10
CA GLU A 31 -6.43 5.38 11.66
C GLU A 31 -6.95 4.21 12.48
N ARG A 32 -6.22 3.09 12.43
CA ARG A 32 -6.41 1.95 13.32
C ARG A 32 -5.13 1.69 14.08
N GLY A 33 -5.26 1.41 15.37
CA GLY A 33 -4.15 1.04 16.22
C GLY A 33 -4.07 -0.48 16.40
N VAL A 34 -2.93 -1.06 16.08
CA VAL A 34 -2.62 -2.45 16.43
C VAL A 34 -1.76 -2.42 17.67
N VAL A 35 -2.27 -2.97 18.77
CA VAL A 35 -1.61 -2.92 20.08
C VAL A 35 -0.92 -4.24 20.37
N PHE A 36 0.35 -4.16 20.74
CA PHE A 36 1.16 -5.28 21.19
C PHE A 36 1.48 -5.10 22.67
N ARG A 37 1.09 -6.07 23.47
CA ARG A 37 1.40 -6.14 24.91
C ARG A 37 2.46 -7.21 25.16
N LEU A 38 3.63 -6.80 25.61
CA LEU A 38 4.76 -7.72 25.83
C LEU A 38 5.07 -8.59 24.60
N GLY A 39 4.97 -8.02 23.40
CA GLY A 39 5.22 -8.72 22.13
C GLY A 39 4.07 -9.61 21.62
N ARG A 40 2.97 -9.72 22.35
CA ARG A 40 1.77 -10.44 21.92
C ARG A 40 0.70 -9.45 21.49
N LEU A 41 -0.06 -9.82 20.47
CA LEU A 41 -1.22 -9.05 20.04
C LEU A 41 -2.24 -8.95 21.18
N ALA A 42 -2.60 -7.74 21.57
CA ALA A 42 -3.53 -7.49 22.66
C ALA A 42 -4.78 -6.79 22.17
N HIS A 43 -5.92 -7.18 22.75
CA HIS A 43 -7.16 -6.45 22.56
C HIS A 43 -7.03 -5.12 23.33
N GLY A 44 -7.02 -3.99 22.61
CA GLY A 44 -7.05 -2.68 23.26
C GLY A 44 -8.40 -2.44 23.94
N PHE A 45 -8.41 -1.70 25.05
CA PHE A 45 -9.64 -1.17 25.63
C PHE A 45 -10.31 -0.26 24.60
N GLY A 46 -11.49 -0.65 24.10
CA GLY A 46 -12.21 0.07 23.03
C GLY A 46 -12.19 -0.60 21.66
N ALA A 47 -11.65 -1.83 21.53
CA ALA A 47 -11.73 -2.61 20.30
C ALA A 47 -13.20 -2.99 20.01
N ARG A 48 -13.79 -2.38 18.97
CA ARG A 48 -15.15 -2.72 18.49
C ARG A 48 -15.13 -3.91 17.53
N ASP A 49 -14.04 -4.13 16.81
CA ASP A 49 -13.94 -5.11 15.73
C ASP A 49 -12.74 -6.06 15.92
N GLY A 50 -12.67 -6.74 17.07
CA GLY A 50 -11.68 -7.80 17.29
C GLY A 50 -10.32 -7.28 17.76
N LEU A 51 -9.27 -7.40 16.95
CA LEU A 51 -7.85 -7.23 17.35
C LEU A 51 -7.30 -5.82 17.07
N SER A 52 -8.00 -4.98 16.29
CA SER A 52 -7.60 -3.59 16.04
C SER A 52 -8.43 -2.62 16.87
N THR A 53 -7.80 -1.58 17.39
CA THR A 53 -8.47 -0.55 18.18
C THR A 53 -9.02 0.52 17.26
N GLY A 54 -10.32 0.84 17.41
CA GLY A 54 -11.04 1.82 16.61
C GLY A 54 -10.62 3.28 16.85
N PRO A 55 -11.23 4.24 16.14
CA PRO A 55 -10.96 5.65 16.34
C PRO A 55 -11.43 6.11 17.72
N GLY A 56 -10.76 7.14 18.25
CA GLY A 56 -11.11 7.76 19.51
C GLY A 56 -10.01 7.63 20.55
N LEU A 57 -10.41 7.64 21.81
CA LEU A 57 -9.53 7.67 22.97
C LEU A 57 -9.16 6.24 23.36
N ILE A 58 -7.87 5.98 23.40
CA ILE A 58 -7.30 4.66 23.74
C ILE A 58 -6.41 4.79 24.93
N PHE A 59 -6.52 3.80 25.84
CA PHE A 59 -5.65 3.68 26.99
C PHE A 59 -4.57 2.62 26.72
N LEU A 60 -3.32 3.04 26.74
CA LEU A 60 -2.15 2.18 26.60
C LEU A 60 -1.39 2.19 27.93
N ILE A 61 -0.88 1.03 28.33
CA ILE A 61 0.00 0.96 29.49
C ILE A 61 1.40 1.34 29.03
N PRO A 62 1.94 2.54 29.42
CA PRO A 62 3.27 2.91 29.03
C PRO A 62 4.28 1.86 29.53
N LEU A 63 5.35 1.62 28.75
CA LEU A 63 6.38 0.59 28.94
C LEU A 63 5.98 -0.84 28.52
N ILE A 64 4.72 -1.22 28.63
CA ILE A 64 4.24 -2.59 28.34
C ILE A 64 3.62 -2.69 26.97
N ASP A 65 2.81 -1.66 26.60
CA ASP A 65 2.06 -1.65 25.35
C ASP A 65 2.81 -0.86 24.27
N ARG A 66 2.93 -1.46 23.09
CA ARG A 66 3.40 -0.79 21.86
C ARG A 66 2.26 -0.76 20.86
N MET A 67 2.01 0.39 20.27
CA MET A 67 0.97 0.57 19.28
C MET A 67 1.57 0.95 17.93
N VAL A 68 1.18 0.23 16.88
CA VAL A 68 1.46 0.57 15.50
C VAL A 68 0.20 1.19 14.90
N ARG A 69 0.33 2.35 14.27
CA ARG A 69 -0.78 3.04 13.60
C ARG A 69 -0.79 2.71 12.13
N VAL A 70 -1.94 2.37 11.62
CA VAL A 70 -2.16 2.07 10.20
C VAL A 70 -3.24 3.00 9.67
N SER A 71 -2.97 3.66 8.55
CA SER A 71 -3.97 4.48 7.85
C SER A 71 -4.84 3.61 6.96
N LEU A 72 -6.16 3.82 7.03
CA LEU A 72 -7.14 3.13 6.16
C LEU A 72 -7.42 3.89 4.85
N ARG A 73 -6.80 5.07 4.67
CA ARG A 73 -6.97 5.85 3.45
C ARG A 73 -6.31 5.17 2.27
N THR A 74 -6.81 5.45 1.10
CA THR A 74 -6.17 5.03 -0.14
C THR A 74 -4.81 5.71 -0.28
N VAL A 75 -3.80 4.90 -0.50
CA VAL A 75 -2.41 5.31 -0.73
C VAL A 75 -2.08 5.05 -2.19
N VAL A 76 -1.34 5.97 -2.78
CA VAL A 76 -0.82 5.85 -4.15
C VAL A 76 0.63 5.42 -4.08
N LEU A 77 0.96 4.36 -4.80
CA LEU A 77 2.30 3.78 -4.86
C LEU A 77 2.80 3.79 -6.30
N ASP A 78 3.89 4.50 -6.55
CA ASP A 78 4.55 4.48 -7.84
C ASP A 78 5.46 3.25 -7.96
N VAL A 79 5.25 2.48 -9.02
CA VAL A 79 6.10 1.34 -9.38
C VAL A 79 7.20 1.83 -10.31
N SER A 80 8.45 1.59 -9.92
CA SER A 80 9.61 1.98 -10.72
C SER A 80 9.56 1.39 -12.14
N PRO A 81 10.07 2.12 -13.14
CA PRO A 81 10.10 1.65 -14.52
C PRO A 81 10.78 0.28 -14.65
N GLN A 82 10.14 -0.63 -15.37
CA GLN A 82 10.63 -1.97 -15.64
C GLN A 82 10.96 -2.13 -17.12
N ASP A 83 12.13 -2.68 -17.42
CA ASP A 83 12.48 -3.10 -18.76
C ASP A 83 11.80 -4.45 -19.04
N ILE A 84 11.00 -4.48 -20.08
CA ILE A 84 10.15 -5.62 -20.45
C ILE A 84 10.32 -5.91 -21.94
N ILE A 85 10.30 -7.18 -22.29
CA ILE A 85 10.25 -7.64 -23.67
C ILE A 85 8.87 -8.24 -23.89
N THR A 86 8.11 -7.70 -24.85
CA THR A 86 6.79 -8.19 -25.21
C THR A 86 6.87 -9.49 -26.02
N ARG A 87 5.72 -10.15 -26.24
CA ARG A 87 5.65 -11.40 -27.01
C ARG A 87 6.17 -11.27 -28.44
N ASP A 88 6.01 -10.10 -29.04
CA ASP A 88 6.52 -9.75 -30.37
C ASP A 88 7.99 -9.25 -30.37
N ASN A 89 8.71 -9.54 -29.28
CA ASN A 89 10.14 -9.25 -29.10
C ASN A 89 10.51 -7.76 -29.14
N VAL A 90 9.62 -6.90 -28.69
CA VAL A 90 9.87 -5.45 -28.55
C VAL A 90 10.28 -5.13 -27.13
N SER A 91 11.46 -4.52 -26.96
CA SER A 91 11.90 -3.99 -25.67
C SER A 91 11.25 -2.64 -25.39
N LEU A 92 10.68 -2.50 -24.20
CA LEU A 92 10.04 -1.25 -23.77
C LEU A 92 10.22 -1.05 -22.26
N LYS A 93 10.11 0.20 -21.82
CA LYS A 93 10.08 0.55 -20.39
C LYS A 93 8.66 0.91 -20.00
N VAL A 94 8.18 0.30 -18.94
CA VAL A 94 6.83 0.52 -18.42
C VAL A 94 6.90 0.85 -16.95
N ASN A 95 6.17 1.89 -16.55
CA ASN A 95 5.90 2.19 -15.16
C ASN A 95 4.39 2.13 -14.90
N ALA A 96 4.03 1.90 -13.64
CA ALA A 96 2.65 1.81 -13.22
C ALA A 96 2.44 2.53 -11.89
N VAL A 97 1.17 2.82 -11.60
CA VAL A 97 0.70 3.34 -10.32
C VAL A 97 -0.32 2.40 -9.74
N ILE A 98 -0.20 2.14 -8.46
CA ILE A 98 -1.11 1.29 -7.71
C ILE A 98 -1.83 2.13 -6.66
N PHE A 99 -3.14 2.03 -6.64
CA PHE A 99 -4.00 2.59 -5.60
C PHE A 99 -4.43 1.46 -4.68
N PHE A 100 -4.02 1.51 -3.43
CA PHE A 100 -4.39 0.50 -2.45
C PHE A 100 -4.86 1.13 -1.15
N ARG A 101 -5.59 0.34 -0.36
CA ARG A 101 -5.98 0.68 1.01
C ARG A 101 -5.91 -0.55 1.91
N VAL A 102 -5.65 -0.32 3.18
CA VAL A 102 -5.66 -1.37 4.19
C VAL A 102 -7.10 -1.58 4.66
N LEU A 103 -7.61 -2.81 4.58
CA LEU A 103 -8.91 -3.20 5.12
C LEU A 103 -8.77 -3.76 6.54
N ASP A 104 -7.76 -4.60 6.77
CA ASP A 104 -7.46 -5.20 8.06
C ASP A 104 -6.05 -4.80 8.52
N ALA A 105 -6.00 -3.83 9.43
CA ALA A 105 -4.74 -3.32 9.96
C ALA A 105 -3.93 -4.41 10.70
N THR A 106 -4.60 -5.36 11.32
CA THR A 106 -3.95 -6.44 12.08
C THR A 106 -3.23 -7.39 11.13
N LYS A 107 -3.91 -7.85 10.09
CA LYS A 107 -3.30 -8.72 9.07
C LYS A 107 -2.15 -8.02 8.37
N ALA A 108 -2.31 -6.74 8.00
CA ALA A 108 -1.27 -5.97 7.31
C ALA A 108 0.04 -5.88 8.11
N ILE A 109 -0.05 -5.78 9.44
CA ILE A 109 1.14 -5.67 10.32
C ILE A 109 1.72 -7.04 10.69
N LEU A 110 0.88 -8.08 10.81
CA LEU A 110 1.33 -9.41 11.23
C LEU A 110 1.85 -10.25 10.06
N ALA A 111 1.25 -10.11 8.88
CA ALA A 111 1.57 -10.96 7.74
C ALA A 111 2.83 -10.51 7.00
N VAL A 112 3.12 -9.21 7.00
CA VAL A 112 4.22 -8.63 6.21
C VAL A 112 4.90 -7.53 7.01
N GLU A 113 6.24 -7.50 7.00
CA GLU A 113 7.04 -6.48 7.69
C GLU A 113 6.84 -5.09 7.07
N ASP A 114 6.97 -5.00 5.76
CA ASP A 114 6.72 -3.79 4.97
C ASP A 114 5.81 -4.12 3.77
N TYR A 115 4.52 -3.88 3.96
CA TYR A 115 3.53 -4.17 2.92
C TYR A 115 3.67 -3.25 1.70
N GLN A 116 4.17 -2.02 1.85
CA GLN A 116 4.36 -1.11 0.71
C GLN A 116 5.47 -1.62 -0.20
N PHE A 117 6.59 -2.02 0.40
CA PHE A 117 7.69 -2.65 -0.32
C PHE A 117 7.24 -3.95 -0.98
N ALA A 118 6.55 -4.82 -0.25
CA ALA A 118 6.07 -6.10 -0.77
C ALA A 118 5.10 -5.93 -1.95
N ILE A 119 4.15 -4.98 -1.88
CA ILE A 119 3.25 -4.65 -2.99
C ILE A 119 4.05 -4.19 -4.21
N THR A 120 5.08 -3.36 -4.02
CA THR A 120 5.93 -2.89 -5.11
C THR A 120 6.63 -4.07 -5.82
N GLN A 121 7.18 -5.02 -5.07
CA GLN A 121 7.84 -6.19 -5.62
C GLN A 121 6.87 -7.10 -6.38
N ILE A 122 5.69 -7.35 -5.81
CA ILE A 122 4.62 -8.09 -6.49
C ILE A 122 4.24 -7.40 -7.79
N ALA A 123 4.05 -6.09 -7.76
CA ALA A 123 3.67 -5.32 -8.92
C ALA A 123 4.72 -5.39 -10.04
N GLN A 124 5.99 -5.23 -9.72
CA GLN A 124 7.09 -5.32 -10.69
C GLN A 124 7.15 -6.69 -11.37
N THR A 125 7.04 -7.76 -10.57
CA THR A 125 7.07 -9.14 -11.10
C THR A 125 5.82 -9.45 -11.93
N THR A 126 4.65 -9.00 -11.49
CA THR A 126 3.37 -9.19 -12.20
C THR A 126 3.32 -8.40 -13.50
N LEU A 127 3.79 -7.13 -13.49
CA LEU A 127 3.94 -6.31 -14.69
C LEU A 127 4.79 -7.03 -15.72
N ARG A 128 5.99 -7.48 -15.33
CA ARG A 128 6.89 -8.20 -16.24
C ARG A 128 6.26 -9.47 -16.81
N SER A 129 5.59 -10.24 -15.97
CA SER A 129 4.93 -11.48 -16.37
C SER A 129 3.77 -11.26 -17.36
N ILE A 130 2.89 -10.29 -17.07
CA ILE A 130 1.71 -10.04 -17.91
C ILE A 130 2.11 -9.36 -19.22
N LEU A 131 2.93 -8.32 -19.15
CA LEU A 131 3.34 -7.57 -20.34
C LEU A 131 4.26 -8.37 -21.26
N GLY A 132 5.02 -9.33 -20.73
CA GLY A 132 5.78 -10.28 -21.55
C GLY A 132 4.93 -11.28 -22.32
N GLN A 133 3.64 -11.42 -21.98
CA GLN A 133 2.71 -12.33 -22.66
C GLN A 133 1.83 -11.64 -23.72
N VAL A 134 1.80 -10.31 -23.76
CA VAL A 134 0.99 -9.51 -24.68
C VAL A 134 1.83 -8.94 -25.82
N GLU A 135 1.19 -8.62 -26.94
CA GLU A 135 1.81 -7.90 -28.04
C GLU A 135 1.76 -6.39 -27.80
N LEU A 136 2.66 -5.64 -28.44
CA LEU A 136 2.71 -4.20 -28.32
C LEU A 136 1.39 -3.53 -28.75
N ASP A 137 0.79 -4.00 -29.83
CA ASP A 137 -0.48 -3.46 -30.33
C ASP A 137 -1.62 -3.68 -29.30
N GLU A 138 -1.66 -4.82 -28.64
CA GLU A 138 -2.62 -5.11 -27.56
C GLU A 138 -2.38 -4.20 -26.33
N LEU A 139 -1.12 -3.98 -25.96
CA LEU A 139 -0.75 -3.10 -24.87
C LEU A 139 -1.18 -1.64 -25.13
N LEU A 140 -1.12 -1.18 -26.37
CA LEU A 140 -1.49 0.19 -26.74
C LEU A 140 -3.01 0.35 -26.94
N ALA A 141 -3.68 -0.68 -27.47
CA ALA A 141 -5.11 -0.65 -27.80
C ALA A 141 -6.03 -1.04 -26.63
N GLU A 142 -5.63 -2.01 -25.80
CA GLU A 142 -6.47 -2.62 -24.77
C GLU A 142 -5.92 -2.38 -23.35
N ARG A 143 -5.43 -1.17 -23.06
CA ARG A 143 -4.83 -0.80 -21.76
C ARG A 143 -5.73 -1.15 -20.57
N GLU A 144 -7.02 -0.87 -20.71
CA GLU A 144 -7.99 -1.10 -19.63
C GLU A 144 -8.09 -2.57 -19.24
N LYS A 145 -8.09 -3.46 -20.21
CA LYS A 145 -8.12 -4.90 -19.98
C LYS A 145 -6.85 -5.40 -19.28
N ILE A 146 -5.70 -4.82 -19.64
CA ILE A 146 -4.42 -5.11 -18.99
C ILE A 146 -4.42 -4.60 -17.56
N ASN A 147 -4.87 -3.37 -17.31
CA ASN A 147 -5.00 -2.78 -15.99
C ASN A 147 -5.87 -3.65 -15.06
N GLN A 148 -7.03 -4.10 -15.55
CA GLN A 148 -7.94 -4.98 -14.80
C GLN A 148 -7.30 -6.34 -14.50
N LYS A 149 -6.56 -6.91 -15.46
CA LYS A 149 -5.85 -8.18 -15.26
C LYS A 149 -4.74 -8.03 -14.21
N LEU A 150 -3.97 -6.94 -14.28
CA LEU A 150 -2.95 -6.59 -13.28
C LEU A 150 -3.57 -6.40 -11.90
N GLN A 151 -4.63 -5.60 -11.80
CA GLN A 151 -5.35 -5.34 -10.58
C GLN A 151 -5.82 -6.64 -9.93
N LYS A 152 -6.46 -7.51 -10.69
CA LYS A 152 -7.00 -8.78 -10.19
C LYS A 152 -5.90 -9.67 -9.59
N ILE A 153 -4.79 -9.84 -10.30
CA ILE A 153 -3.70 -10.73 -9.84
C ILE A 153 -3.01 -10.15 -8.60
N ILE A 154 -2.74 -8.83 -8.58
CA ILE A 154 -2.09 -8.19 -7.43
C ILE A 154 -3.04 -8.22 -6.23
N ASP A 155 -4.34 -7.97 -6.43
CA ASP A 155 -5.36 -8.02 -5.39
C ASP A 155 -5.45 -9.41 -4.75
N GLU A 156 -5.50 -10.47 -5.56
CA GLU A 156 -5.50 -11.86 -5.08
C GLU A 156 -4.26 -12.21 -4.23
N GLN A 157 -3.08 -11.64 -4.57
CA GLN A 157 -1.85 -11.86 -3.81
C GLN A 157 -1.76 -11.05 -2.52
N THR A 158 -2.44 -9.90 -2.45
CA THR A 158 -2.42 -9.01 -1.27
C THR A 158 -3.60 -9.21 -0.33
N ASP A 159 -4.65 -9.91 -0.76
CA ASP A 159 -5.83 -10.20 0.05
C ASP A 159 -5.51 -10.93 1.37
N PRO A 160 -4.59 -11.94 1.43
CA PRO A 160 -4.19 -12.56 2.69
C PRO A 160 -3.60 -11.57 3.71
N TRP A 161 -3.07 -10.46 3.26
CA TRP A 161 -2.51 -9.40 4.12
C TRP A 161 -3.56 -8.37 4.56
N GLY A 162 -4.82 -8.56 4.16
CA GLY A 162 -5.89 -7.61 4.47
C GLY A 162 -5.76 -6.28 3.73
N ILE A 163 -5.14 -6.29 2.56
CA ILE A 163 -4.93 -5.12 1.71
C ILE A 163 -5.76 -5.25 0.44
N LYS A 164 -6.46 -4.18 0.08
CA LYS A 164 -7.28 -4.11 -1.13
C LYS A 164 -6.64 -3.23 -2.17
N ILE A 165 -6.44 -3.76 -3.36
CA ILE A 165 -6.01 -2.98 -4.52
C ILE A 165 -7.24 -2.36 -5.18
N SER A 166 -7.34 -1.05 -5.13
CA SER A 166 -8.49 -0.32 -5.68
C SER A 166 -8.36 -0.16 -7.19
N ASN A 167 -7.16 0.17 -7.67
CA ASN A 167 -6.88 0.33 -9.09
C ASN A 167 -5.39 0.13 -9.39
N VAL A 168 -5.08 -0.27 -10.61
CA VAL A 168 -3.72 -0.34 -11.15
C VAL A 168 -3.74 0.32 -12.52
N GLU A 169 -2.85 1.27 -12.75
CA GLU A 169 -2.77 2.00 -14.01
C GLU A 169 -1.35 1.97 -14.55
N VAL A 170 -1.21 1.55 -15.80
CA VAL A 170 0.03 1.68 -16.55
C VAL A 170 0.15 3.13 -17.03
N LYS A 171 1.16 3.86 -16.54
CA LYS A 171 1.37 5.30 -16.83
C LYS A 171 1.92 5.51 -18.24
N HIS A 172 3.17 5.13 -18.43
CA HIS A 172 3.93 5.39 -19.65
C HIS A 172 4.51 4.09 -20.18
N VAL A 173 4.51 4.00 -21.50
CA VAL A 173 5.20 2.96 -22.25
C VAL A 173 6.24 3.66 -23.11
N ASP A 174 7.49 3.59 -22.67
CA ASP A 174 8.60 4.21 -23.38
C ASP A 174 9.17 3.21 -24.38
N LEU A 175 8.98 3.52 -25.65
CA LEU A 175 9.49 2.75 -26.77
C LEU A 175 10.87 3.29 -27.20
N PRO A 176 11.78 2.43 -27.66
CA PRO A 176 13.01 2.85 -28.28
C PRO A 176 12.75 3.82 -29.45
N PRO A 177 13.60 4.82 -29.67
CA PRO A 177 13.36 5.88 -30.68
C PRO A 177 13.26 5.33 -32.11
N GLU A 178 13.90 4.21 -32.42
CA GLU A 178 13.79 3.53 -33.70
C GLU A 178 12.39 2.96 -33.93
N MET A 179 11.82 2.33 -32.89
CA MET A 179 10.47 1.76 -32.94
C MET A 179 9.40 2.84 -33.03
N GLN A 180 9.57 3.98 -32.33
CA GLN A 180 8.67 5.12 -32.44
C GLN A 180 8.55 5.61 -33.88
N ARG A 181 9.67 5.67 -34.64
CA ARG A 181 9.69 6.04 -36.07
C ARG A 181 8.95 5.03 -36.95
N VAL A 182 9.10 3.74 -36.67
CA VAL A 182 8.41 2.68 -37.43
C VAL A 182 6.90 2.75 -37.19
N ILE A 183 6.46 2.89 -35.95
CA ILE A 183 5.04 2.99 -35.61
C ILE A 183 4.42 4.28 -36.20
N ALA A 184 5.14 5.40 -36.18
CA ALA A 184 4.68 6.65 -36.81
C ALA A 184 4.44 6.45 -38.31
N LYS A 185 5.37 5.81 -39.03
CA LYS A 185 5.21 5.50 -40.45
C LYS A 185 4.05 4.54 -40.74
N GLN A 186 3.86 3.51 -39.89
CA GLN A 186 2.72 2.60 -40.02
C GLN A 186 1.38 3.33 -39.79
N ALA A 187 1.33 4.24 -38.81
CA ALA A 187 0.13 5.01 -38.52
C ALA A 187 -0.23 5.96 -39.70
N GLU A 188 0.78 6.58 -40.32
CA GLU A 188 0.58 7.40 -41.53
C GLU A 188 0.06 6.55 -42.69
N ALA A 189 0.67 5.42 -42.98
CA ALA A 189 0.24 4.51 -44.05
C ALA A 189 -1.19 3.99 -43.81
N LYS A 190 -1.56 3.71 -42.55
CA LYS A 190 -2.92 3.27 -42.20
C LYS A 190 -3.94 4.40 -42.33
N ARG A 191 -3.57 5.65 -42.06
CA ARG A 191 -4.42 6.84 -42.28
C ARG A 191 -4.62 7.11 -43.77
N GLU A 192 -3.57 7.01 -44.57
CA GLU A 192 -3.65 7.20 -46.04
C GLU A 192 -4.54 6.15 -46.70
N ARG A 193 -4.45 4.89 -46.25
CA ARG A 193 -5.37 3.83 -46.73
C ARG A 193 -6.83 4.11 -46.39
N ARG A 194 -7.12 4.62 -45.17
CA ARG A 194 -8.47 5.02 -44.76
C ARG A 194 -9.00 6.26 -45.47
N ALA A 195 -8.12 7.17 -45.92
CA ALA A 195 -8.51 8.36 -46.70
C ALA A 195 -8.77 8.09 -48.17
N LYS A 196 -8.31 6.92 -48.67
CA LYS A 196 -8.50 6.51 -50.09
C LYS A 196 -9.70 5.60 -50.30
N VAL A 197 -10.43 5.23 -49.25
CA VAL A 197 -11.70 4.50 -49.24
C VAL A 197 -12.86 5.45 -48.95
#